data_03a1f15d48d5eb50cab56005c4c682b8
#
_entry.id   03a1f15d48d5eb50cab56005c4c682b8
#
_cell.length_a   1.000
_cell.length_b   1.000
_cell.length_c   1.000
_cell.angle_alpha   90.00
_cell.angle_beta   90.00
_cell.angle_gamma   90.00
#
_symmetry.space_group_name_H-M   'P 1'
#
loop_
_entity.id
_entity.type
_entity.pdbx_description
1 polymer ?
#
loop_
_entity_poly.entity_id
_entity_poly.type
_entity_poly.pdbx_seq_one_letter_code
_entity_poly.pdbx_strand_id
1 'polypeptide(L)'
;LGTFFQCAVSAHESGIAKPDPRIFWHTAERLNHAPEAVLHVGDDAALDILGARAAGMPCVWLNREGAPWVHEGPPPWTVSSLRELVHHFQA
;
A
#
# COMPACT_ATOMS: atom_id res chain seq x y z
N LEU A 1 -21.81 -8.52 3.89
CA LEU A 1 -20.71 -7.79 4.00
C LEU A 1 -19.62 -8.39 4.72
N GLY A 2 -18.86 -8.43 5.19
CA GLY A 2 -17.81 -9.06 5.87
C GLY A 2 -16.44 -8.64 5.46
N THR A 3 -16.37 -7.82 4.47
CA THR A 3 -15.07 -7.35 4.05
C THR A 3 -14.60 -6.29 5.00
N PHE A 4 -13.45 -6.52 5.56
CA PHE A 4 -12.89 -5.62 6.53
C PHE A 4 -11.47 -5.27 6.13
N PHE A 5 -11.20 -4.00 5.94
CA PHE A 5 -9.88 -3.55 5.55
C PHE A 5 -9.26 -2.72 6.66
N GLN A 6 -8.02 -3.05 6.96
CA GLN A 6 -7.18 -2.18 7.77
C GLN A 6 -6.29 -1.43 6.79
N CYS A 7 -6.34 -0.12 6.84
CA CYS A 7 -5.55 0.70 5.95
C CYS A 7 -4.29 1.15 6.65
N ALA A 8 -3.16 0.71 6.16
CA ALA A 8 -1.88 1.14 6.69
C ALA A 8 -1.29 2.15 5.74
N VAL A 9 -1.06 3.36 6.21
CA VAL A 9 -0.42 4.38 5.41
C VAL A 9 1.06 4.33 5.74
N SER A 10 1.89 4.11 4.72
CA SER A 10 3.31 4.05 4.92
C SER A 10 3.85 5.43 5.21
N ALA A 11 4.47 5.57 6.34
CA ALA A 11 5.17 6.81 6.66
C ALA A 11 6.65 6.53 6.53
N HIS A 12 7.40 7.56 6.27
CA HIS A 12 8.84 7.44 6.06
C HIS A 12 9.62 7.40 7.35
N GLU A 13 8.98 7.06 8.44
CA GLU A 13 9.63 7.17 9.73
C GLU A 13 10.26 5.89 10.19
N SER A 14 10.12 4.82 9.49
CA SER A 14 10.74 3.61 9.93
C SER A 14 12.21 3.64 9.56
N GLY A 15 13.06 3.24 10.47
CA GLY A 15 14.48 3.16 10.20
C GLY A 15 14.86 1.99 9.34
N ILE A 16 13.91 1.16 8.95
CA ILE A 16 14.16 0.00 8.13
C ILE A 16 13.93 0.38 6.68
N ALA A 17 14.87 0.03 5.82
CA ALA A 17 14.77 0.41 4.43
C ALA A 17 13.75 -0.43 3.68
N LYS A 18 12.81 0.22 3.02
CA LYS A 18 11.98 -0.43 2.03
C LYS A 18 12.82 -0.66 0.79
N PRO A 19 12.55 -1.66 0.00
CA PRO A 19 11.31 -2.47 -0.03
C PRO A 19 11.43 -3.80 0.70
N ASP A 20 12.13 -3.87 1.80
CA ASP A 20 12.25 -5.12 2.56
C ASP A 20 10.87 -5.58 3.00
N PRO A 21 10.43 -6.78 2.62
CA PRO A 21 9.08 -7.24 2.95
C PRO A 21 8.83 -7.35 4.46
N ARG A 22 9.88 -7.46 5.26
CA ARG A 22 9.71 -7.55 6.71
C ARG A 22 9.03 -6.31 7.30
N ILE A 23 9.21 -5.15 6.67
CA ILE A 23 8.54 -3.93 7.12
C ILE A 23 7.04 -4.09 7.03
N PHE A 24 6.58 -4.64 5.91
CA PHE A 24 5.15 -4.80 5.65
C PHE A 24 4.56 -5.88 6.55
N TRP A 25 5.29 -6.99 6.75
CA TRP A 25 4.84 -8.05 7.65
C TRP A 25 4.75 -7.54 9.08
N HIS A 26 5.71 -6.74 9.49
CA HIS A 26 5.74 -6.18 10.84
C HIS A 26 4.53 -5.26 11.07
N THR A 27 4.20 -4.45 10.07
CA THR A 27 3.03 -3.59 10.14
C THR A 27 1.75 -4.41 10.28
N ALA A 28 1.62 -5.45 9.48
CA ALA A 28 0.44 -6.31 9.55
C ALA A 28 0.33 -6.98 10.92
N GLU A 29 1.45 -7.43 11.46
CA GLU A 29 1.48 -8.04 12.77
C GLU A 29 1.01 -7.07 13.85
N ARG A 30 1.46 -5.83 13.77
CA ARG A 30 1.05 -4.81 14.74
C ARG A 30 -0.43 -4.48 14.64
N LEU A 31 -1.00 -4.65 13.45
CA LEU A 31 -2.42 -4.46 13.25
C LEU A 31 -3.21 -5.73 13.58
N ASN A 32 -2.51 -6.81 13.90
CA ASN A 32 -3.11 -8.07 14.26
C ASN A 32 -3.92 -8.70 13.12
N HIS A 33 -3.42 -8.55 11.91
CA HIS A 33 -4.04 -9.10 10.71
C HIS A 33 -3.00 -9.74 9.82
N ALA A 34 -3.43 -10.67 8.98
CA ALA A 34 -2.53 -11.24 7.96
C ALA A 34 -2.22 -10.16 6.92
N PRO A 35 -1.06 -10.23 6.26
CA PRO A 35 -0.72 -9.24 5.24
C PRO A 35 -1.79 -9.07 4.17
N GLU A 36 -2.45 -10.15 3.78
CA GLU A 36 -3.48 -10.10 2.74
C GLU A 36 -4.69 -9.25 3.16
N ALA A 37 -4.86 -9.05 4.46
CA ALA A 37 -6.00 -8.30 4.99
C ALA A 37 -5.67 -6.82 5.23
N VAL A 38 -4.45 -6.39 4.92
CA VAL A 38 -4.01 -5.02 5.15
C VAL A 38 -3.80 -4.34 3.81
N LEU A 39 -4.42 -3.19 3.61
CA LEU A 39 -4.22 -2.42 2.39
C LEU A 39 -3.14 -1.38 2.64
N HIS A 40 -2.07 -1.47 1.88
CA HIS A 40 -0.96 -0.52 1.99
C HIS A 40 -1.14 0.60 0.98
N VAL A 41 -1.05 1.83 1.45
CA VAL A 41 -1.17 3.00 0.59
C VAL A 41 0.16 3.76 0.64
N GLY A 42 0.76 3.98 -0.50
CA GLY A 42 2.04 4.68 -0.55
C GLY A 42 2.23 5.44 -1.84
N ASP A 43 3.15 6.40 -1.81
CA ASP A 43 3.40 7.28 -2.96
C ASP A 43 4.64 6.88 -3.75
N ASP A 44 5.49 6.03 -3.23
CA ASP A 44 6.69 5.60 -3.93
C ASP A 44 6.44 4.29 -4.64
N ALA A 45 6.42 4.33 -5.97
CA ALA A 45 6.08 3.14 -6.75
C ALA A 45 7.03 1.98 -6.47
N ALA A 46 8.33 2.24 -6.38
CA ALA A 46 9.29 1.18 -6.17
C ALA A 46 9.28 0.69 -4.73
N LEU A 47 9.35 1.61 -3.77
CA LEU A 47 9.49 1.22 -2.38
C LEU A 47 8.18 0.72 -1.78
N ASP A 48 7.09 1.40 -2.07
CA ASP A 48 5.80 1.06 -1.45
C ASP A 48 5.07 -0.03 -2.21
N ILE A 49 4.98 0.10 -3.53
CA ILE A 49 4.13 -0.81 -4.29
C ILE A 49 4.83 -2.14 -4.54
N LEU A 50 6.06 -2.10 -5.04
CA LEU A 50 6.78 -3.36 -5.26
C LEU A 50 7.07 -4.05 -3.93
N GLY A 51 7.36 -3.27 -2.89
CA GLY A 51 7.59 -3.82 -1.56
C GLY A 51 6.36 -4.51 -1.00
N ALA A 52 5.20 -3.86 -1.09
CA ALA A 52 3.95 -4.45 -0.62
C ALA A 52 3.61 -5.72 -1.38
N ARG A 53 3.82 -5.70 -2.70
CA ARG A 53 3.56 -6.89 -3.52
C ARG A 53 4.45 -8.05 -3.10
N ALA A 54 5.73 -7.77 -2.84
CA ALA A 54 6.65 -8.81 -2.41
C ALA A 54 6.25 -9.40 -1.06
N ALA A 55 5.57 -8.61 -0.24
CA ALA A 55 5.12 -9.05 1.07
C ALA A 55 3.75 -9.72 1.03
N GLY A 56 3.10 -9.75 -0.12
CA GLY A 56 1.76 -10.32 -0.24
C GLY A 56 0.66 -9.39 0.26
N MET A 57 0.93 -8.11 0.32
CA MET A 57 -0.01 -7.12 0.85
C MET A 57 -0.64 -6.36 -0.31
N PRO A 58 -1.98 -6.25 -0.35
CA PRO A 58 -2.61 -5.42 -1.37
C PRO A 58 -2.20 -3.97 -1.20
N CYS A 59 -2.13 -3.24 -2.30
CA CYS A 59 -1.58 -1.90 -2.27
C CYS A 59 -2.32 -0.96 -3.20
N VAL A 60 -2.25 0.32 -2.85
CA VAL A 60 -2.77 1.41 -3.67
C VAL A 60 -1.64 2.41 -3.85
N TRP A 61 -1.44 2.83 -5.08
CA TRP A 61 -0.42 3.83 -5.39
C TRP A 61 -1.05 5.22 -5.33
N LEU A 62 -0.56 6.02 -4.39
CA LEU A 62 -1.00 7.40 -4.25
C LEU A 62 -0.14 8.24 -5.20
N ASN A 63 -0.63 8.44 -6.41
CA ASN A 63 0.12 9.06 -7.48
C ASN A 63 -0.40 10.47 -7.74
N ARG A 64 0.09 11.42 -6.95
CA ARG A 64 -0.42 12.80 -7.00
C ARG A 64 -0.01 13.53 -8.26
N GLU A 65 1.08 13.10 -8.88
CA GLU A 65 1.67 13.82 -10.01
C GLU A 65 1.35 13.21 -11.35
N GLY A 66 0.61 12.13 -11.36
CA GLY A 66 0.25 11.48 -12.62
C GLY A 66 1.44 10.82 -13.32
N ALA A 67 2.40 10.33 -12.55
CA ALA A 67 3.57 9.67 -13.11
C ALA A 67 3.18 8.36 -13.79
N PRO A 68 3.88 7.96 -14.85
CA PRO A 68 3.58 6.68 -15.51
C PRO A 68 4.08 5.51 -14.67
N TRP A 69 3.40 4.37 -14.80
CA TRP A 69 3.87 3.14 -14.19
C TRP A 69 4.94 2.54 -15.09
N VAL A 70 6.17 2.47 -14.58
CA VAL A 70 7.32 2.01 -15.37
C VAL A 70 7.98 0.77 -14.78
N HIS A 71 7.32 0.10 -13.85
CA HIS A 71 7.88 -1.05 -13.17
C HIS A 71 7.26 -2.35 -13.66
N GLU A 72 7.83 -3.47 -13.24
CA GLU A 72 7.36 -4.78 -13.64
C GLU A 72 5.96 -5.04 -13.13
N GLY A 73 5.24 -5.84 -13.89
CA GLY A 73 3.90 -6.26 -13.52
C GLY A 73 2.85 -5.24 -13.89
N PRO A 74 1.59 -5.56 -13.65
CA PRO A 74 0.50 -4.64 -13.98
C PRO A 74 0.52 -3.43 -13.06
N PRO A 75 0.02 -2.28 -13.53
CA PRO A 75 -0.11 -1.13 -12.64
C PRO A 75 -1.03 -1.47 -11.48
N PRO A 76 -0.77 -0.90 -10.30
CA PRO A 76 -1.66 -1.13 -9.16
C PRO A 76 -2.91 -0.25 -9.26
N TRP A 77 -3.84 -0.48 -8.36
CA TRP A 77 -4.91 0.48 -8.14
C TRP A 77 -4.26 1.82 -7.81
N THR A 78 -4.60 2.86 -8.56
CA THR A 78 -3.94 4.14 -8.46
C THR A 78 -4.97 5.23 -8.17
N VAL A 79 -4.67 6.08 -7.20
CA VAL A 79 -5.51 7.23 -6.88
C VAL A 79 -4.62 8.46 -6.87
N SER A 80 -5.23 9.62 -7.10
CA SER A 80 -4.50 10.87 -7.14
C SER A 80 -4.51 11.58 -5.79
N SER A 81 -5.35 11.14 -4.86
CA SER A 81 -5.41 11.74 -3.53
C SER A 81 -6.01 10.74 -2.54
N LEU A 82 -5.75 10.99 -1.26
CA LEU A 82 -6.38 10.18 -0.22
C LEU A 82 -7.88 10.37 -0.20
N ARG A 83 -8.35 11.55 -0.60
CA ARG A 83 -9.79 11.81 -0.69
C ARG A 83 -10.45 10.87 -1.68
N GLU A 84 -9.81 10.67 -2.82
CA GLU A 84 -10.34 9.75 -3.84
C GLU A 84 -10.46 8.34 -3.27
N LEU A 85 -9.47 7.91 -2.52
CA LEU A 85 -9.48 6.59 -1.92
C LEU A 85 -10.62 6.46 -0.90
N VAL A 86 -10.76 7.45 -0.03
CA VAL A 86 -11.82 7.44 0.99
C VAL A 86 -13.19 7.43 0.33
N HIS A 87 -13.35 8.24 -0.71
CA HIS A 87 -14.61 8.31 -1.44
C HIS A 87 -14.99 6.95 -2.04
N HIS A 88 -13.99 6.21 -2.53
CA HIS A 88 -14.24 4.90 -3.09
C HIS A 88 -14.86 3.96 -2.05
N PHE A 89 -14.36 4.01 -0.82
CA PHE A 89 -14.86 3.12 0.23
C PHE A 89 -16.18 3.57 0.83
N GLN A 90 -16.62 4.78 0.52
CA GLN A 90 -17.90 5.28 1.00
C GLN A 90 -19.04 5.00 0.03
N ALA A 91 -18.72 4.53 -1.15
CA ALA A 91 -19.73 4.31 -2.19
C ALA A 91 -20.62 3.11 -1.91
#